data_b8018e2d7915d3689654b006a9ce67a2
#
_entry.id   b8018e2d7915d3689654b006a9ce67a2
#
_cell.length_a   1.000
_cell.length_b   1.000
_cell.length_c   1.000
_cell.angle_alpha   90.00
_cell.angle_beta   90.00
_cell.angle_gamma   90.00
#
_symmetry.space_group_name_H-M   'P 1'
#
loop_
_entity.id
_entity.type
_entity.pdbx_description
1 polymer ?
#
loop_
_entity_poly.entity_id
_entity_poly.type
_entity_poly.pdbx_seq_one_letter_code
_entity_poly.pdbx_strand_id
1 'polypeptide(L)'
;MRRLRRIKILATLGPASSDSAMIRRLFEAGADVFRINMSHTSHDKMRELVKTIRNVESSYGRPIGILVDLQGPKLRVGSFAEGAVQLQNGQSFTLDSDKTPGDGTRVQLPHPEILAALKPGHALLLDDGKVRLIAEDTTPERAITRVVIGGKMSDRKGVSLPDTDLPVSAMTPKDRADLEAALVTGVDWIALSFVQRAEDVLEAKKLIRGRAAVMAKIEKPQAIDRLPEILEASDALMVARGDLGVELPLERVPSLQKQMTRLARRAGKPVVVATQMLESMIQSPVPTRAEVSDVATAVYEGADAIMLSAESAAGKFPVEAVSTMNRIGEEVERDPTYRGVLNAQRAEPEPTVGDAIADAARQIAETLDLSAIICWTSSGSTALRVARERPKPPVVAITPNLVTGRKLSVVWGVHCVVAEDAQDLDDMVARAGSIAFRDGFAKAGQRVIIVAGVPLGAPGTTNMVRIASVGPSGDADM
;
A
#
# COMPACT_ATOMS: atom_id res chain seq x y z
N MET A 1 16.53 -7.24 -13.89
CA MET A 1 16.85 -7.73 -12.52
C MET A 1 15.64 -8.44 -11.94
N ARG A 2 15.71 -9.76 -11.69
CA ARG A 2 14.63 -10.59 -11.15
C ARG A 2 14.69 -10.60 -9.62
N ARG A 3 13.54 -10.43 -8.93
CA ARG A 3 13.40 -10.70 -7.49
C ARG A 3 13.16 -12.19 -7.26
N LEU A 4 13.78 -12.75 -6.21
CA LEU A 4 13.53 -14.15 -5.83
C LEU A 4 12.24 -14.28 -5.03
N ARG A 5 11.94 -13.29 -4.19
CA ARG A 5 10.69 -13.20 -3.42
C ARG A 5 9.51 -12.74 -4.27
N ARG A 6 8.32 -13.01 -3.79
CA ARG A 6 7.04 -12.62 -4.40
C ARG A 6 6.37 -11.45 -3.70
N ILE A 7 6.45 -11.38 -2.36
CA ILE A 7 6.02 -10.21 -1.60
C ILE A 7 6.73 -8.96 -2.12
N LYS A 8 6.05 -7.82 -2.22
CA LYS A 8 6.65 -6.56 -2.67
C LYS A 8 7.10 -5.71 -1.51
N ILE A 9 8.05 -4.82 -1.75
CA ILE A 9 8.56 -3.88 -0.76
C ILE A 9 8.32 -2.45 -1.24
N LEU A 10 7.60 -1.68 -0.40
CA LEU A 10 7.48 -0.24 -0.52
C LEU A 10 8.50 0.42 0.40
N ALA A 11 9.34 1.29 -0.14
CA ALA A 11 10.29 2.09 0.63
C ALA A 11 9.88 3.56 0.58
N THR A 12 9.70 4.20 1.75
CA THR A 12 9.42 5.62 1.83
C THR A 12 10.71 6.41 1.65
N LEU A 13 10.66 7.41 0.77
CA LEU A 13 11.76 8.34 0.56
C LEU A 13 11.65 9.53 1.53
N GLY A 14 12.80 10.00 1.97
CA GLY A 14 12.93 11.14 2.87
C GLY A 14 14.37 11.63 2.99
N PRO A 15 14.72 12.37 4.04
CA PRO A 15 16.05 12.97 4.18
C PRO A 15 17.22 11.99 4.02
N ALA A 16 17.07 10.75 4.50
CA ALA A 16 18.12 9.72 4.43
C ALA A 16 18.20 9.01 3.07
N SER A 17 17.23 9.23 2.17
CA SER A 17 17.08 8.41 0.96
C SER A 17 16.65 9.20 -0.28
N SER A 18 16.98 10.49 -0.35
CA SER A 18 16.51 11.38 -1.42
C SER A 18 17.50 11.58 -2.57
N ASP A 19 18.73 11.10 -2.48
CA ASP A 19 19.70 11.20 -3.56
C ASP A 19 19.65 9.99 -4.51
N SER A 20 20.17 10.19 -5.74
CA SER A 20 20.11 9.19 -6.81
C SER A 20 20.86 7.89 -6.47
N ALA A 21 22.02 7.99 -5.79
CA ALA A 21 22.81 6.83 -5.42
C ALA A 21 22.07 5.98 -4.37
N MET A 22 21.44 6.62 -3.39
CA MET A 22 20.68 5.93 -2.37
C MET A 22 19.41 5.29 -2.95
N ILE A 23 18.64 5.98 -3.79
CA ILE A 23 17.45 5.40 -4.46
C ILE A 23 17.84 4.17 -5.27
N ARG A 24 18.97 4.21 -6.00
CA ARG A 24 19.50 3.05 -6.71
C ARG A 24 19.84 1.90 -5.75
N ARG A 25 20.54 2.18 -4.65
CA ARG A 25 20.89 1.16 -3.65
C ARG A 25 19.65 0.54 -3.00
N LEU A 26 18.63 1.33 -2.69
CA LEU A 26 17.35 0.83 -2.16
C LEU A 26 16.64 -0.08 -3.17
N PHE A 27 16.65 0.31 -4.46
CA PHE A 27 16.10 -0.54 -5.52
C PHE A 27 16.88 -1.86 -5.63
N GLU A 28 18.21 -1.82 -5.64
CA GLU A 28 19.07 -3.01 -5.68
C GLU A 28 18.86 -3.91 -4.46
N ALA A 29 18.72 -3.32 -3.26
CA ALA A 29 18.45 -4.02 -2.00
C ALA A 29 17.08 -4.73 -1.96
N GLY A 30 16.13 -4.28 -2.77
CA GLY A 30 14.83 -4.97 -2.84
C GLY A 30 13.59 -4.08 -3.00
N ALA A 31 13.66 -2.76 -2.94
CA ALA A 31 12.48 -1.91 -3.12
C ALA A 31 11.87 -2.11 -4.53
N ASP A 32 10.55 -2.27 -4.59
CA ASP A 32 9.78 -2.40 -5.83
C ASP A 32 8.96 -1.14 -6.12
N VAL A 33 8.55 -0.43 -5.07
CA VAL A 33 7.77 0.79 -5.12
C VAL A 33 8.38 1.82 -4.18
N PHE A 34 8.45 3.08 -4.60
CA PHE A 34 8.86 4.18 -3.74
C PHE A 34 7.64 5.01 -3.32
N ARG A 35 7.53 5.28 -2.02
CA ARG A 35 6.50 6.15 -1.44
C ARG A 35 7.06 7.53 -1.19
N ILE A 36 6.30 8.56 -1.61
CA ILE A 36 6.56 9.97 -1.35
C ILE A 36 5.44 10.49 -0.45
N ASN A 37 5.78 10.90 0.77
CA ASN A 37 4.81 11.38 1.76
C ASN A 37 4.65 12.89 1.69
N MET A 38 3.48 13.37 1.23
CA MET A 38 3.19 14.80 1.06
C MET A 38 2.99 15.57 2.37
N SER A 39 2.97 14.89 3.51
CA SER A 39 3.04 15.57 4.82
C SER A 39 4.37 16.29 5.05
N HIS A 40 5.44 15.84 4.38
CA HIS A 40 6.82 16.30 4.61
C HIS A 40 7.58 16.67 3.33
N THR A 41 6.95 16.53 2.16
CA THR A 41 7.60 16.73 0.87
C THR A 41 6.96 17.92 0.13
N SER A 42 7.77 18.86 -0.33
CA SER A 42 7.31 19.95 -1.20
C SER A 42 7.06 19.44 -2.62
N HIS A 43 6.27 20.19 -3.41
CA HIS A 43 6.03 19.85 -4.82
C HIS A 43 7.32 19.79 -5.64
N ASP A 44 8.27 20.70 -5.40
CA ASP A 44 9.56 20.70 -6.11
C ASP A 44 10.37 19.46 -5.77
N LYS A 45 10.45 19.10 -4.48
CA LYS A 45 11.16 17.90 -4.05
C LYS A 45 10.49 16.63 -4.57
N MET A 46 9.18 16.58 -4.61
CA MET A 46 8.44 15.47 -5.23
C MET A 46 8.80 15.32 -6.71
N ARG A 47 8.82 16.42 -7.48
CA ARG A 47 9.21 16.39 -8.90
C ARG A 47 10.64 15.87 -9.10
N GLU A 48 11.56 16.32 -8.26
CA GLU A 48 12.96 15.84 -8.27
C GLU A 48 13.04 14.32 -8.00
N LEU A 49 12.35 13.85 -6.96
CA LEU A 49 12.33 12.43 -6.60
C LEU A 49 11.73 11.57 -7.71
N VAL A 50 10.60 11.98 -8.28
CA VAL A 50 9.96 11.27 -9.40
C VAL A 50 10.93 11.16 -10.57
N LYS A 51 11.58 12.25 -10.97
CA LYS A 51 12.57 12.25 -12.05
C LYS A 51 13.73 11.28 -11.75
N THR A 52 14.22 11.28 -10.52
CA THR A 52 15.33 10.41 -10.09
C THR A 52 14.92 8.94 -10.15
N ILE A 53 13.72 8.58 -9.66
CA ILE A 53 13.20 7.21 -9.72
C ILE A 53 13.04 6.76 -11.17
N ARG A 54 12.53 7.62 -12.07
CA ARG A 54 12.39 7.29 -13.49
C ARG A 54 13.72 7.08 -14.19
N ASN A 55 14.78 7.79 -13.79
CA ASN A 55 16.14 7.55 -14.28
C ASN A 55 16.69 6.19 -13.82
N VAL A 56 16.43 5.81 -12.57
CA VAL A 56 16.79 4.47 -12.08
C VAL A 56 16.01 3.40 -12.84
N GLU A 57 14.69 3.56 -12.99
CA GLU A 57 13.82 2.67 -13.77
C GLU A 57 14.39 2.41 -15.18
N SER A 58 14.72 3.49 -15.89
CA SER A 58 15.29 3.41 -17.25
C SER A 58 16.63 2.67 -17.27
N SER A 59 17.49 2.86 -16.26
CA SER A 59 18.79 2.22 -16.16
C SER A 59 18.70 0.70 -15.99
N TYR A 60 17.61 0.21 -15.37
CA TYR A 60 17.42 -1.23 -15.13
C TYR A 60 16.43 -1.89 -16.10
N GLY A 61 15.74 -1.11 -16.93
CA GLY A 61 14.71 -1.61 -17.85
C GLY A 61 13.56 -2.34 -17.13
N ARG A 62 13.29 -2.00 -15.86
CA ARG A 62 12.28 -2.63 -15.05
C ARG A 62 11.33 -1.57 -14.45
N PRO A 63 10.00 -1.71 -14.64
CA PRO A 63 9.04 -0.78 -14.06
C PRO A 63 9.19 -0.64 -12.54
N ILE A 64 9.18 0.60 -12.06
CA ILE A 64 9.23 0.97 -10.64
C ILE A 64 7.98 1.78 -10.31
N GLY A 65 7.17 1.33 -9.36
CA GLY A 65 5.99 2.06 -8.92
C GLY A 65 6.34 3.28 -8.09
N ILE A 66 5.57 4.35 -8.26
CA ILE A 66 5.64 5.54 -7.41
C ILE A 66 4.27 5.74 -6.76
N LEU A 67 4.24 5.72 -5.43
CA LEU A 67 3.08 5.99 -4.59
C LEU A 67 3.24 7.37 -3.96
N VAL A 68 2.33 8.29 -4.25
CA VAL A 68 2.21 9.56 -3.54
C VAL A 68 1.13 9.43 -2.47
N ASP A 69 1.51 9.69 -1.22
CA ASP A 69 0.65 9.55 -0.05
C ASP A 69 0.20 10.93 0.43
N LEU A 70 -1.10 11.20 0.29
CA LEU A 70 -1.72 12.47 0.66
C LEU A 70 -1.88 12.55 2.18
N GLN A 71 -1.79 13.77 2.72
CA GLN A 71 -1.79 14.00 4.17
C GLN A 71 -3.14 13.70 4.81
N GLY A 72 -4.23 14.08 4.15
CA GLY A 72 -5.58 14.04 4.71
C GLY A 72 -5.86 15.13 5.75
N PRO A 73 -7.07 15.13 6.34
CA PRO A 73 -7.49 16.11 7.33
C PRO A 73 -6.87 15.84 8.69
N LYS A 74 -5.59 16.19 8.85
CA LYS A 74 -4.88 16.00 10.12
C LYS A 74 -5.34 17.04 11.14
N LEU A 75 -6.16 16.61 12.10
CA LEU A 75 -6.65 17.44 13.19
C LEU A 75 -5.53 17.73 14.19
N ARG A 76 -5.44 18.96 14.68
CA ARG A 76 -4.44 19.38 15.66
C ARG A 76 -5.04 20.39 16.62
N VAL A 77 -4.61 20.36 17.89
CA VAL A 77 -4.88 21.46 18.83
C VAL A 77 -4.07 22.71 18.44
N GLY A 78 -4.47 23.86 18.99
CA GLY A 78 -3.75 25.11 18.88
C GLY A 78 -2.43 25.11 19.65
N SER A 79 -1.95 26.30 20.01
CA SER A 79 -0.74 26.52 20.83
C SER A 79 -1.08 26.79 22.29
N PHE A 80 -0.12 26.57 23.18
CA PHE A 80 -0.18 26.91 24.60
C PHE A 80 0.68 28.15 24.90
N ALA A 81 0.28 28.94 25.88
CA ALA A 81 1.01 30.15 26.26
C ALA A 81 2.47 29.86 26.67
N GLU A 82 2.70 28.75 27.34
CA GLU A 82 4.02 28.27 27.77
C GLU A 82 4.59 27.14 26.88
N GLY A 83 4.01 26.93 25.66
CA GLY A 83 4.42 25.90 24.73
C GLY A 83 3.98 24.47 25.11
N ALA A 84 3.70 24.21 26.37
CA ALA A 84 3.21 22.94 26.86
C ALA A 84 2.54 23.07 28.24
N VAL A 85 1.66 22.08 28.53
CA VAL A 85 0.99 21.94 29.84
C VAL A 85 1.05 20.49 30.30
N GLN A 86 0.91 20.26 31.61
CA GLN A 86 0.79 18.94 32.21
C GLN A 86 -0.66 18.72 32.65
N LEU A 87 -1.37 17.81 31.98
CA LEU A 87 -2.76 17.44 32.33
C LEU A 87 -2.78 16.31 33.35
N GLN A 88 -3.67 16.41 34.33
CA GLN A 88 -3.83 15.44 35.41
C GLN A 88 -5.08 14.58 35.19
N ASN A 89 -5.04 13.32 35.60
CA ASN A 89 -6.21 12.43 35.56
C ASN A 89 -7.35 13.03 36.41
N GLY A 90 -8.57 12.97 35.86
CA GLY A 90 -9.79 13.50 36.51
C GLY A 90 -10.02 15.00 36.36
N GLN A 91 -9.04 15.75 35.85
CA GLN A 91 -9.17 17.19 35.61
C GLN A 91 -10.18 17.46 34.48
N SER A 92 -10.93 18.56 34.58
CA SER A 92 -11.68 19.14 33.48
C SER A 92 -10.76 19.88 32.52
N PHE A 93 -10.94 19.69 31.23
CA PHE A 93 -10.17 20.36 30.20
C PHE A 93 -11.06 20.72 29.01
N THR A 94 -10.99 21.94 28.53
CA THR A 94 -11.89 22.44 27.47
C THR A 94 -11.14 22.55 26.13
N LEU A 95 -11.76 22.02 25.08
CA LEU A 95 -11.38 22.33 23.70
C LEU A 95 -12.43 23.29 23.12
N ASP A 96 -11.99 24.40 22.55
CA ASP A 96 -12.89 25.45 22.06
C ASP A 96 -12.37 26.12 20.79
N SER A 97 -13.15 27.08 20.26
CA SER A 97 -12.80 27.83 19.05
C SER A 97 -11.99 29.11 19.33
N ASP A 98 -11.73 29.45 20.60
CA ASP A 98 -10.98 30.65 20.97
C ASP A 98 -9.50 30.52 20.55
N LYS A 99 -9.02 31.50 19.77
CA LYS A 99 -7.68 31.55 19.17
C LYS A 99 -6.57 31.93 20.14
N THR A 100 -6.91 32.39 21.36
CA THR A 100 -5.89 32.67 22.34
C THR A 100 -5.10 31.42 22.72
N PRO A 101 -3.79 31.54 22.97
CA PRO A 101 -3.01 30.41 23.42
C PRO A 101 -3.62 29.76 24.67
N GLY A 102 -3.65 28.42 24.67
CA GLY A 102 -4.21 27.64 25.78
C GLY A 102 -3.35 27.62 27.01
N ASP A 103 -3.90 27.05 28.07
CA ASP A 103 -3.29 26.85 29.37
C ASP A 103 -3.61 25.48 29.95
N GLY A 104 -3.45 25.30 31.28
CA GLY A 104 -3.80 24.04 31.96
C GLY A 104 -5.29 23.73 32.00
N THR A 105 -6.18 24.63 31.55
CA THR A 105 -7.65 24.45 31.58
C THR A 105 -8.30 24.34 30.22
N ARG A 106 -7.66 24.86 29.17
CA ARG A 106 -8.20 24.88 27.81
C ARG A 106 -7.15 24.94 26.73
N VAL A 107 -7.56 24.56 25.51
CA VAL A 107 -6.78 24.80 24.27
C VAL A 107 -7.73 24.97 23.09
N GLN A 108 -7.33 25.76 22.11
CA GLN A 108 -8.06 25.87 20.85
C GLN A 108 -8.09 24.52 20.11
N LEU A 109 -9.27 24.14 19.58
CA LEU A 109 -9.42 23.17 18.51
C LEU A 109 -9.88 23.93 17.25
N PRO A 110 -8.97 24.25 16.29
CA PRO A 110 -9.25 25.11 15.13
C PRO A 110 -10.07 24.38 14.04
N HIS A 111 -11.07 23.62 14.47
CA HIS A 111 -11.93 22.74 13.63
C HIS A 111 -13.37 22.85 14.13
N PRO A 112 -14.11 23.92 13.78
CA PRO A 112 -15.47 24.13 14.27
C PRO A 112 -16.44 23.03 13.84
N GLU A 113 -16.25 22.45 12.65
CA GLU A 113 -17.02 21.32 12.18
C GLU A 113 -16.83 20.06 13.02
N ILE A 114 -15.69 19.91 13.65
CA ILE A 114 -15.39 18.81 14.57
C ILE A 114 -16.01 19.05 15.94
N LEU A 115 -15.89 20.27 16.46
CA LEU A 115 -16.57 20.64 17.72
C LEU A 115 -18.08 20.40 17.62
N ALA A 116 -18.71 20.74 16.49
CA ALA A 116 -20.13 20.54 16.25
C ALA A 116 -20.51 19.04 16.11
N ALA A 117 -19.57 18.18 15.71
CA ALA A 117 -19.80 16.74 15.53
C ALA A 117 -19.59 15.94 16.83
N LEU A 118 -18.89 16.49 17.82
CA LEU A 118 -18.65 15.83 19.09
C LEU A 118 -19.95 15.69 19.90
N LYS A 119 -20.04 14.58 20.63
CA LYS A 119 -21.17 14.28 21.53
C LYS A 119 -20.63 13.87 22.90
N PRO A 120 -21.43 14.06 23.97
CA PRO A 120 -21.07 13.53 25.28
C PRO A 120 -20.81 12.02 25.20
N GLY A 121 -19.75 11.58 25.87
CA GLY A 121 -19.24 10.19 25.84
C GLY A 121 -18.18 9.91 24.77
N HIS A 122 -18.03 10.74 23.73
CA HIS A 122 -17.00 10.54 22.72
C HIS A 122 -15.60 10.71 23.30
N ALA A 123 -14.68 9.83 22.90
CA ALA A 123 -13.26 9.90 23.25
C ALA A 123 -12.51 10.85 22.30
N LEU A 124 -11.55 11.58 22.88
CA LEU A 124 -10.57 12.37 22.16
C LEU A 124 -9.18 11.88 22.58
N LEU A 125 -8.40 11.46 21.59
CA LEU A 125 -7.04 10.95 21.78
C LEU A 125 -6.05 11.99 21.27
N LEU A 126 -5.19 12.48 22.17
CA LEU A 126 -4.24 13.55 21.88
C LEU A 126 -2.81 13.00 21.91
N ASP A 127 -1.92 13.59 21.09
CA ASP A 127 -0.51 13.20 20.96
C ASP A 127 -0.34 11.68 20.73
N ASP A 128 -0.98 11.18 19.68
CA ASP A 128 -0.98 9.75 19.29
C ASP A 128 -1.48 8.82 20.42
N GLY A 129 -2.51 9.27 21.15
CA GLY A 129 -3.18 8.50 22.20
C GLY A 129 -2.53 8.54 23.57
N LYS A 130 -1.42 9.30 23.76
CA LYS A 130 -0.75 9.44 25.05
C LYS A 130 -1.60 10.17 26.09
N VAL A 131 -2.48 11.07 25.65
CA VAL A 131 -3.48 11.74 26.50
C VAL A 131 -4.86 11.37 25.99
N ARG A 132 -5.74 10.94 26.90
CA ARG A 132 -7.11 10.56 26.59
C ARG A 132 -8.11 11.41 27.35
N LEU A 133 -9.02 12.00 26.61
CA LEU A 133 -10.13 12.78 27.14
C LEU A 133 -11.46 12.11 26.78
N ILE A 134 -12.49 12.36 27.58
CA ILE A 134 -13.90 12.01 27.27
C ILE A 134 -14.71 13.29 27.31
N ALA A 135 -15.48 13.55 26.27
CA ALA A 135 -16.39 14.68 26.22
C ALA A 135 -17.54 14.49 27.22
N GLU A 136 -17.79 15.50 28.06
CA GLU A 136 -18.87 15.48 29.05
C GLU A 136 -20.01 16.41 28.63
N ASP A 137 -19.68 17.60 28.11
CA ASP A 137 -20.64 18.56 27.58
C ASP A 137 -20.11 19.15 26.27
N THR A 138 -20.98 19.29 25.28
CA THR A 138 -20.57 19.72 23.93
C THR A 138 -21.54 20.75 23.36
N THR A 139 -20.99 21.80 22.79
CA THR A 139 -21.67 22.79 21.94
C THR A 139 -20.91 22.94 20.63
N PRO A 140 -21.49 23.62 19.60
CA PRO A 140 -20.76 23.85 18.35
C PRO A 140 -19.44 24.63 18.51
N GLU A 141 -19.26 25.39 19.63
CA GLU A 141 -18.11 26.22 19.87
C GLU A 141 -17.11 25.63 20.87
N ARG A 142 -17.53 24.62 21.66
CA ARG A 142 -16.67 24.03 22.70
C ARG A 142 -17.05 22.60 23.06
N ALA A 143 -16.06 21.86 23.55
CA ALA A 143 -16.24 20.58 24.22
C ALA A 143 -15.56 20.64 25.61
N ILE A 144 -16.35 20.50 26.68
CA ILE A 144 -15.85 20.28 28.02
C ILE A 144 -15.58 18.80 28.18
N THR A 145 -14.34 18.45 28.55
CA THR A 145 -13.91 17.06 28.63
C THR A 145 -13.34 16.75 30.01
N ARG A 146 -13.35 15.46 30.35
CA ARG A 146 -12.60 14.91 31.49
C ARG A 146 -11.35 14.23 31.01
N VAL A 147 -10.22 14.51 31.63
CA VAL A 147 -8.95 13.81 31.39
C VAL A 147 -9.01 12.43 32.03
N VAL A 148 -9.00 11.39 31.19
CA VAL A 148 -8.96 9.98 31.64
C VAL A 148 -7.54 9.50 31.80
N ILE A 149 -6.69 9.83 30.83
CA ILE A 149 -5.25 9.59 30.88
C ILE A 149 -4.57 10.94 30.66
N GLY A 150 -3.92 11.44 31.69
CA GLY A 150 -3.18 12.69 31.68
C GLY A 150 -1.77 12.51 31.13
N GLY A 151 -1.11 13.65 30.88
CA GLY A 151 0.23 13.66 30.34
C GLY A 151 0.65 15.06 29.90
N LYS A 152 1.85 15.17 29.37
CA LYS A 152 2.35 16.42 28.77
C LYS A 152 1.65 16.66 27.43
N MET A 153 0.99 17.81 27.29
CA MET A 153 0.44 18.34 26.05
C MET A 153 1.23 19.54 25.58
N SER A 154 1.64 19.55 24.33
CA SER A 154 2.37 20.67 23.72
C SER A 154 1.66 21.17 22.46
N ASP A 155 2.19 22.25 21.88
CA ASP A 155 1.64 22.92 20.71
C ASP A 155 1.37 21.97 19.55
N ARG A 156 0.23 22.19 18.89
CA ARG A 156 -0.12 21.58 17.60
C ARG A 156 -0.09 20.04 17.57
N LYS A 157 -0.31 19.41 18.74
CA LYS A 157 -0.41 17.96 18.83
C LYS A 157 -1.64 17.43 18.10
N GLY A 158 -1.51 16.22 17.55
CA GLY A 158 -2.58 15.54 16.83
C GLY A 158 -3.78 15.24 17.73
N VAL A 159 -4.95 15.26 17.14
CA VAL A 159 -6.23 14.86 17.74
C VAL A 159 -6.83 13.72 16.91
N SER A 160 -7.14 12.62 17.54
CA SER A 160 -7.86 11.49 16.96
C SER A 160 -9.20 11.32 17.66
N LEU A 161 -10.23 10.99 16.87
CA LEU A 161 -11.62 10.92 17.30
C LEU A 161 -12.22 9.56 16.88
N PRO A 162 -12.01 8.50 17.68
CA PRO A 162 -12.42 7.14 17.30
C PRO A 162 -13.94 6.98 17.20
N ASP A 163 -14.69 7.71 18.02
CA ASP A 163 -16.15 7.57 18.13
C ASP A 163 -16.91 8.58 17.25
N THR A 164 -16.21 9.43 16.49
CA THR A 164 -16.83 10.52 15.74
C THR A 164 -16.67 10.31 14.23
N ASP A 165 -17.77 10.20 13.50
CA ASP A 165 -17.76 10.34 12.04
C ASP A 165 -17.32 11.77 11.70
N LEU A 166 -16.19 11.91 11.03
CA LEU A 166 -15.70 13.22 10.65
C LEU A 166 -16.55 13.80 9.51
N PRO A 167 -17.17 14.97 9.67
CA PRO A 167 -18.02 15.59 8.64
C PRO A 167 -17.19 16.30 7.56
N VAL A 168 -15.93 15.90 7.37
CA VAL A 168 -14.99 16.48 6.43
C VAL A 168 -14.60 15.48 5.36
N SER A 169 -14.26 15.98 4.16
CA SER A 169 -13.69 15.15 3.10
C SER A 169 -12.32 14.62 3.52
N ALA A 170 -11.98 13.41 3.10
CA ALA A 170 -10.64 12.85 3.23
C ALA A 170 -9.58 13.69 2.48
N MET A 171 -9.99 14.55 1.55
CA MET A 171 -9.10 15.45 0.81
C MET A 171 -9.29 16.92 1.20
N THR A 172 -8.31 17.49 1.86
CA THR A 172 -8.21 18.92 2.15
C THR A 172 -7.89 19.74 0.90
N PRO A 173 -8.00 21.08 0.93
CA PRO A 173 -7.50 21.92 -0.15
C PRO A 173 -6.02 21.70 -0.47
N LYS A 174 -5.19 21.43 0.56
CA LYS A 174 -3.77 21.04 0.37
C LYS A 174 -3.66 19.75 -0.41
N ASP A 175 -4.43 18.71 -0.02
CA ASP A 175 -4.39 17.42 -0.69
C ASP A 175 -4.81 17.49 -2.16
N ARG A 176 -5.75 18.37 -2.49
CA ARG A 176 -6.15 18.64 -3.89
C ARG A 176 -5.02 19.28 -4.69
N ALA A 177 -4.27 20.20 -4.09
CA ALA A 177 -3.10 20.82 -4.73
C ALA A 177 -1.95 19.80 -4.87
N ASP A 178 -1.70 18.99 -3.84
CA ASP A 178 -0.71 17.92 -3.86
C ASP A 178 -1.06 16.86 -4.92
N LEU A 179 -2.32 16.48 -5.00
CA LEU A 179 -2.84 15.53 -5.98
C LEU A 179 -2.59 16.02 -7.42
N GLU A 180 -2.97 17.27 -7.74
CA GLU A 180 -2.78 17.80 -9.08
C GLU A 180 -1.28 17.89 -9.43
N ALA A 181 -0.44 18.34 -8.51
CA ALA A 181 1.01 18.36 -8.69
C ALA A 181 1.57 16.94 -8.95
N ALA A 182 1.10 15.94 -8.21
CA ALA A 182 1.51 14.54 -8.38
C ALA A 182 1.09 13.98 -9.74
N LEU A 183 -0.15 14.23 -10.15
CA LEU A 183 -0.69 13.73 -11.42
C LEU A 183 0.03 14.30 -12.64
N VAL A 184 0.48 15.56 -12.57
CA VAL A 184 1.29 16.19 -13.63
C VAL A 184 2.65 15.49 -13.78
N THR A 185 3.22 14.94 -12.72
CA THR A 185 4.49 14.23 -12.78
C THR A 185 4.39 12.79 -13.27
N GLY A 186 3.19 12.25 -13.42
CA GLY A 186 2.95 10.89 -13.91
C GLY A 186 3.29 9.82 -12.85
N VAL A 187 2.84 10.01 -11.62
CA VAL A 187 2.89 8.98 -10.56
C VAL A 187 1.88 7.88 -10.83
N ASP A 188 2.10 6.70 -10.24
CA ASP A 188 1.33 5.50 -10.57
C ASP A 188 0.19 5.24 -9.59
N TRP A 189 0.40 5.60 -8.32
CA TRP A 189 -0.51 5.38 -7.21
C TRP A 189 -0.70 6.64 -6.36
N ILE A 190 -1.92 6.87 -5.92
CA ILE A 190 -2.28 7.87 -4.90
C ILE A 190 -2.81 7.12 -3.69
N ALA A 191 -2.17 7.26 -2.54
CA ALA A 191 -2.69 6.79 -1.27
C ALA A 191 -3.53 7.90 -0.62
N LEU A 192 -4.75 7.55 -0.24
CA LEU A 192 -5.72 8.46 0.37
C LEU A 192 -5.81 8.19 1.86
N SER A 193 -5.37 9.13 2.69
CA SER A 193 -5.43 9.05 4.14
C SER A 193 -6.82 9.38 4.69
N PHE A 194 -7.11 8.91 5.89
CA PHE A 194 -8.35 9.19 6.63
C PHE A 194 -9.65 8.80 5.90
N VAL A 195 -9.60 7.75 5.07
CA VAL A 195 -10.80 7.21 4.42
C VAL A 195 -11.76 6.67 5.48
N GLN A 196 -13.03 7.08 5.41
CA GLN A 196 -14.10 6.61 6.29
C GLN A 196 -15.23 5.90 5.53
N ARG A 197 -15.37 6.19 4.23
CA ARG A 197 -16.48 5.73 3.39
C ARG A 197 -16.05 5.64 1.91
N ALA A 198 -16.86 4.94 1.11
CA ALA A 198 -16.59 4.76 -0.32
C ALA A 198 -16.57 6.08 -1.10
N GLU A 199 -17.40 7.05 -0.68
CA GLU A 199 -17.49 8.38 -1.31
C GLU A 199 -16.15 9.13 -1.28
N ASP A 200 -15.34 8.95 -0.23
CA ASP A 200 -14.00 9.55 -0.15
C ASP A 200 -13.10 9.07 -1.29
N VAL A 201 -13.17 7.78 -1.59
CA VAL A 201 -12.41 7.16 -2.69
C VAL A 201 -12.96 7.57 -4.05
N LEU A 202 -14.28 7.61 -4.20
CA LEU A 202 -14.93 8.01 -5.45
C LEU A 202 -14.67 9.47 -5.78
N GLU A 203 -14.61 10.35 -4.79
CA GLU A 203 -14.21 11.75 -4.95
C GLU A 203 -12.78 11.85 -5.49
N ALA A 204 -11.83 11.10 -4.90
CA ALA A 204 -10.46 11.05 -5.38
C ALA A 204 -10.39 10.53 -6.82
N LYS A 205 -11.06 9.42 -7.13
CA LYS A 205 -11.10 8.86 -8.49
C LYS A 205 -11.67 9.82 -9.52
N LYS A 206 -12.70 10.60 -9.16
CA LYS A 206 -13.28 11.63 -10.04
C LYS A 206 -12.27 12.72 -10.40
N LEU A 207 -11.39 13.11 -9.48
CA LEU A 207 -10.34 14.09 -9.74
C LEU A 207 -9.17 13.48 -10.52
N ILE A 208 -8.78 12.25 -10.20
CA ILE A 208 -7.67 11.52 -10.82
C ILE A 208 -7.97 11.18 -12.29
N ARG A 209 -9.21 10.84 -12.62
CA ARG A 209 -9.65 10.52 -14.00
C ARG A 209 -8.80 9.42 -14.66
N GLY A 210 -8.46 8.36 -13.94
CA GLY A 210 -7.68 7.23 -14.45
C GLY A 210 -6.17 7.47 -14.62
N ARG A 211 -5.66 8.69 -14.36
CA ARG A 211 -4.23 9.02 -14.48
C ARG A 211 -3.35 8.26 -13.50
N ALA A 212 -3.88 7.87 -12.33
CA ALA A 212 -3.24 7.03 -11.32
C ALA A 212 -4.26 6.07 -10.73
N ALA A 213 -3.79 5.03 -10.02
CA ALA A 213 -4.63 4.15 -9.23
C ALA A 213 -4.78 4.68 -7.80
N VAL A 214 -5.87 4.32 -7.10
CA VAL A 214 -6.18 4.80 -5.75
C VAL A 214 -6.02 3.67 -4.73
N MET A 215 -5.18 3.91 -3.72
CA MET A 215 -4.99 3.05 -2.57
C MET A 215 -5.66 3.68 -1.34
N ALA A 216 -6.72 3.06 -0.82
CA ALA A 216 -7.36 3.55 0.39
C ALA A 216 -6.56 3.11 1.63
N LYS A 217 -6.21 4.06 2.49
CA LYS A 217 -5.57 3.77 3.77
C LYS A 217 -6.64 3.57 4.83
N ILE A 218 -6.60 2.41 5.46
CA ILE A 218 -7.53 2.04 6.53
C ILE A 218 -6.88 2.40 7.85
N GLU A 219 -7.31 3.52 8.40
CA GLU A 219 -6.76 4.20 9.58
C GLU A 219 -7.83 4.46 10.65
N LYS A 220 -9.10 4.40 10.26
CA LYS A 220 -10.23 4.82 11.10
C LYS A 220 -11.16 3.64 11.41
N PRO A 221 -11.75 3.57 12.64
CA PRO A 221 -12.75 2.58 12.98
C PRO A 221 -13.93 2.54 12.00
N GLN A 222 -14.40 3.71 11.56
CA GLN A 222 -15.50 3.84 10.60
C GLN A 222 -15.19 3.18 9.25
N ALA A 223 -13.93 3.17 8.84
CA ALA A 223 -13.50 2.47 7.63
C ALA A 223 -13.59 0.95 7.76
N ILE A 224 -13.42 0.41 8.97
CA ILE A 224 -13.56 -1.03 9.23
C ILE A 224 -15.02 -1.46 9.05
N ASP A 225 -15.96 -0.68 9.56
CA ASP A 225 -17.39 -0.99 9.48
C ASP A 225 -17.90 -0.93 8.03
N ARG A 226 -17.27 -0.12 7.17
CA ARG A 226 -17.63 0.10 5.76
C ARG A 226 -16.60 -0.50 4.79
N LEU A 227 -15.78 -1.44 5.28
CA LEU A 227 -14.64 -1.98 4.52
C LEU A 227 -15.00 -2.60 3.16
N PRO A 228 -16.09 -3.37 2.99
CA PRO A 228 -16.45 -3.92 1.69
C PRO A 228 -16.71 -2.84 0.62
N GLU A 229 -17.43 -1.78 0.97
CA GLU A 229 -17.77 -0.68 0.07
C GLU A 229 -16.52 0.15 -0.30
N ILE A 230 -15.65 0.41 0.68
CA ILE A 230 -14.37 1.10 0.46
C ILE A 230 -13.47 0.25 -0.44
N LEU A 231 -13.41 -1.06 -0.20
CA LEU A 231 -12.63 -1.97 -1.02
C LEU A 231 -13.16 -2.01 -2.44
N GLU A 232 -14.46 -2.07 -2.65
CA GLU A 232 -15.07 -2.04 -3.99
C GLU A 232 -14.69 -0.78 -4.75
N ALA A 233 -14.76 0.38 -4.11
CA ALA A 233 -14.41 1.67 -4.71
C ALA A 233 -12.89 1.82 -4.98
N SER A 234 -12.03 1.14 -4.23
CA SER A 234 -10.57 1.29 -4.29
C SER A 234 -9.92 0.40 -5.35
N ASP A 235 -8.68 0.72 -5.74
CA ASP A 235 -7.83 -0.15 -6.58
C ASP A 235 -6.88 -1.01 -5.74
N ALA A 236 -6.57 -0.59 -4.51
CA ALA A 236 -5.79 -1.31 -3.51
C ALA A 236 -6.13 -0.83 -2.10
N LEU A 237 -5.73 -1.58 -1.06
CA LEU A 237 -5.80 -1.17 0.33
C LEU A 237 -4.41 -1.03 0.96
N MET A 238 -4.30 -0.15 1.97
CA MET A 238 -3.18 -0.09 2.89
C MET A 238 -3.68 -0.23 4.32
N VAL A 239 -3.17 -1.21 5.04
CA VAL A 239 -3.38 -1.41 6.47
C VAL A 239 -2.41 -0.51 7.21
N ALA A 240 -2.84 0.69 7.60
CA ALA A 240 -2.02 1.69 8.28
C ALA A 240 -2.09 1.47 9.80
N ARG A 241 -1.33 0.47 10.29
CA ARG A 241 -1.44 -0.05 11.65
C ARG A 241 -1.13 0.98 12.73
N GLY A 242 -0.21 1.92 12.46
CA GLY A 242 0.14 2.97 13.40
C GLY A 242 -1.04 3.86 13.75
N ASP A 243 -1.69 4.43 12.74
CA ASP A 243 -2.86 5.30 12.92
C ASP A 243 -4.07 4.51 13.43
N LEU A 244 -4.29 3.30 12.90
CA LEU A 244 -5.38 2.42 13.34
C LEU A 244 -5.23 2.02 14.81
N GLY A 245 -3.99 1.76 15.28
CA GLY A 245 -3.70 1.41 16.68
C GLY A 245 -3.76 2.59 17.64
N VAL A 246 -3.80 3.83 17.15
CA VAL A 246 -4.15 5.00 17.98
C VAL A 246 -5.65 5.04 18.24
N GLU A 247 -6.45 4.74 17.22
CA GLU A 247 -7.91 4.89 17.25
C GLU A 247 -8.64 3.65 17.80
N LEU A 248 -8.00 2.48 17.82
CA LEU A 248 -8.55 1.21 18.30
C LEU A 248 -7.66 0.59 19.37
N PRO A 249 -8.22 -0.28 20.24
CA PRO A 249 -7.40 -1.11 21.12
C PRO A 249 -6.36 -1.90 20.33
N LEU A 250 -5.09 -1.83 20.75
CA LEU A 250 -3.96 -2.41 20.02
C LEU A 250 -4.11 -3.90 19.74
N GLU A 251 -4.74 -4.64 20.67
CA GLU A 251 -5.02 -6.08 20.54
C GLU A 251 -6.00 -6.42 19.41
N ARG A 252 -6.76 -5.45 18.89
CA ARG A 252 -7.65 -5.64 17.73
C ARG A 252 -6.94 -5.53 16.39
N VAL A 253 -5.82 -4.81 16.33
CA VAL A 253 -5.11 -4.50 15.08
C VAL A 253 -4.69 -5.77 14.32
N PRO A 254 -4.08 -6.82 14.96
CA PRO A 254 -3.68 -8.02 14.25
C PRO A 254 -4.86 -8.78 13.59
N SER A 255 -6.01 -8.88 14.27
CA SER A 255 -7.19 -9.55 13.69
C SER A 255 -7.78 -8.77 12.52
N LEU A 256 -7.81 -7.44 12.62
CA LEU A 256 -8.26 -6.56 11.53
C LEU A 256 -7.32 -6.59 10.32
N GLN A 257 -5.99 -6.63 10.54
CA GLN A 257 -5.02 -6.83 9.46
C GLN A 257 -5.32 -8.11 8.68
N LYS A 258 -5.55 -9.23 9.38
CA LYS A 258 -5.91 -10.52 8.75
C LYS A 258 -7.21 -10.43 7.96
N GLN A 259 -8.22 -9.78 8.52
CA GLN A 259 -9.51 -9.57 7.85
C GLN A 259 -9.34 -8.76 6.56
N MET A 260 -8.66 -7.62 6.62
CA MET A 260 -8.40 -6.75 5.47
C MET A 260 -7.62 -7.47 4.39
N THR A 261 -6.54 -8.18 4.76
CA THR A 261 -5.72 -8.95 3.82
C THR A 261 -6.55 -10.01 3.09
N ARG A 262 -7.40 -10.76 3.80
CA ARG A 262 -8.27 -11.79 3.20
C ARG A 262 -9.31 -11.18 2.27
N LEU A 263 -9.96 -10.08 2.68
CA LEU A 263 -10.97 -9.41 1.86
C LEU A 263 -10.36 -8.85 0.57
N ALA A 264 -9.23 -8.16 0.66
CA ALA A 264 -8.53 -7.62 -0.50
C ALA A 264 -8.12 -8.73 -1.48
N ARG A 265 -7.56 -9.84 -0.97
CA ARG A 265 -7.22 -11.01 -1.80
C ARG A 265 -8.44 -11.58 -2.51
N ARG A 266 -9.58 -11.76 -1.82
CA ARG A 266 -10.82 -12.24 -2.42
C ARG A 266 -11.27 -11.34 -3.56
N ALA A 267 -11.19 -10.03 -3.37
CA ALA A 267 -11.53 -9.04 -4.39
C ALA A 267 -10.49 -8.91 -5.51
N GLY A 268 -9.37 -9.64 -5.45
CA GLY A 268 -8.27 -9.53 -6.43
C GLY A 268 -7.57 -8.17 -6.42
N LYS A 269 -7.61 -7.45 -5.29
CA LYS A 269 -7.01 -6.12 -5.12
C LYS A 269 -5.79 -6.20 -4.22
N PRO A 270 -4.67 -5.52 -4.59
CA PRO A 270 -3.47 -5.53 -3.77
C PRO A 270 -3.70 -4.97 -2.37
N VAL A 271 -3.02 -5.53 -1.39
CA VAL A 271 -3.01 -5.04 0.00
C VAL A 271 -1.60 -4.84 0.50
N VAL A 272 -1.36 -3.67 1.08
CA VAL A 272 -0.07 -3.27 1.67
C VAL A 272 -0.21 -3.28 3.19
N VAL A 273 0.68 -3.98 3.89
CA VAL A 273 0.80 -3.88 5.36
C VAL A 273 1.88 -2.85 5.69
N ALA A 274 1.51 -1.85 6.46
CA ALA A 274 2.31 -0.65 6.67
C ALA A 274 2.49 -0.29 8.15
N THR A 275 3.52 0.49 8.41
CA THR A 275 3.93 1.11 9.67
C THR A 275 4.47 0.13 10.72
N GLN A 276 5.53 0.58 11.43
CA GLN A 276 6.17 -0.15 12.53
C GLN A 276 6.59 -1.58 12.17
N MET A 277 7.09 -1.78 10.95
CA MET A 277 7.52 -3.11 10.51
C MET A 277 8.91 -3.48 11.04
N LEU A 278 9.88 -2.56 10.89
CA LEU A 278 11.25 -2.71 11.39
C LEU A 278 11.68 -1.41 12.11
N GLU A 279 10.82 -0.89 12.98
CA GLU A 279 10.92 0.43 13.63
C GLU A 279 12.27 0.64 14.33
N SER A 280 12.81 -0.39 15.01
CA SER A 280 14.10 -0.32 15.67
C SER A 280 15.25 -0.04 14.69
N MET A 281 15.09 -0.41 13.41
CA MET A 281 16.10 -0.18 12.39
C MET A 281 16.21 1.30 11.95
N ILE A 282 15.38 2.19 12.45
CA ILE A 282 15.62 3.64 12.37
C ILE A 282 16.97 3.98 13.02
N GLN A 283 17.32 3.33 14.15
CA GLN A 283 18.52 3.61 14.93
C GLN A 283 19.49 2.41 15.01
N SER A 284 19.05 1.19 14.69
CA SER A 284 19.83 -0.04 14.78
C SER A 284 20.04 -0.68 13.40
N PRO A 285 21.22 -1.24 13.11
CA PRO A 285 21.47 -1.96 11.85
C PRO A 285 20.76 -3.32 11.78
N VAL A 286 20.19 -3.80 12.90
CA VAL A 286 19.46 -5.07 13.00
C VAL A 286 18.13 -4.86 13.70
N PRO A 287 17.07 -5.58 13.28
CA PRO A 287 15.75 -5.50 13.93
C PRO A 287 15.69 -6.34 15.21
N THR A 288 14.64 -6.16 15.97
CA THR A 288 14.26 -7.08 17.05
C THR A 288 13.64 -8.37 16.49
N ARG A 289 13.62 -9.44 17.30
CA ARG A 289 12.94 -10.71 16.93
C ARG A 289 11.43 -10.52 16.75
N ALA A 290 10.81 -9.64 17.53
CA ALA A 290 9.39 -9.33 17.42
C ALA A 290 9.06 -8.69 16.06
N GLU A 291 9.88 -7.75 15.58
CA GLU A 291 9.72 -7.13 14.28
C GLU A 291 9.92 -8.12 13.12
N VAL A 292 10.93 -9.00 13.22
CA VAL A 292 11.11 -10.08 12.23
C VAL A 292 9.88 -10.98 12.17
N SER A 293 9.31 -11.35 13.33
CA SER A 293 8.09 -12.15 13.42
C SER A 293 6.88 -11.41 12.84
N ASP A 294 6.77 -10.10 13.05
CA ASP A 294 5.68 -9.28 12.54
C ASP A 294 5.73 -9.18 11.00
N VAL A 295 6.91 -8.89 10.43
CA VAL A 295 7.12 -8.89 8.97
C VAL A 295 6.79 -10.27 8.39
N ALA A 296 7.31 -11.35 8.99
CA ALA A 296 7.03 -12.71 8.56
C ALA A 296 5.53 -13.03 8.59
N THR A 297 4.82 -12.61 9.63
CA THR A 297 3.37 -12.78 9.75
C THR A 297 2.62 -12.13 8.60
N ALA A 298 2.95 -10.88 8.25
CA ALA A 298 2.33 -10.20 7.11
C ALA A 298 2.54 -10.96 5.78
N VAL A 299 3.73 -11.56 5.59
CA VAL A 299 4.02 -12.40 4.42
C VAL A 299 3.22 -13.70 4.45
N TYR A 300 3.18 -14.43 5.58
CA TYR A 300 2.38 -15.66 5.73
C TYR A 300 0.89 -15.43 5.51
N GLU A 301 0.38 -14.27 5.92
CA GLU A 301 -1.02 -13.88 5.71
C GLU A 301 -1.37 -13.55 4.25
N GLY A 302 -0.35 -13.50 3.39
CA GLY A 302 -0.50 -13.32 1.95
C GLY A 302 -0.74 -11.87 1.53
N ALA A 303 -0.19 -10.90 2.25
CA ALA A 303 -0.11 -9.51 1.78
C ALA A 303 0.54 -9.44 0.40
N ASP A 304 0.20 -8.44 -0.40
CA ASP A 304 0.87 -8.18 -1.68
C ASP A 304 2.18 -7.44 -1.48
N ALA A 305 2.20 -6.52 -0.52
CA ALA A 305 3.37 -5.73 -0.21
C ALA A 305 3.48 -5.38 1.28
N ILE A 306 4.69 -5.08 1.70
CA ILE A 306 5.05 -4.58 3.02
C ILE A 306 5.81 -3.27 2.89
N MET A 307 5.61 -2.34 3.82
CA MET A 307 6.11 -0.98 3.68
C MET A 307 7.05 -0.58 4.82
N LEU A 308 8.17 0.03 4.46
CA LEU A 308 9.06 0.77 5.35
C LEU A 308 8.70 2.26 5.33
N SER A 309 8.60 2.86 6.49
CA SER A 309 8.28 4.29 6.70
C SER A 309 9.53 5.08 7.07
N ALA A 310 9.69 5.42 8.34
CA ALA A 310 10.85 6.17 8.84
C ALA A 310 12.15 5.37 8.70
N GLU A 311 12.11 4.05 8.71
CA GLU A 311 13.25 3.15 8.56
C GLU A 311 14.07 3.45 7.29
N SER A 312 13.37 3.69 6.19
CA SER A 312 14.00 4.03 4.90
C SER A 312 14.04 5.53 4.62
N ALA A 313 13.14 6.33 5.22
CA ALA A 313 13.02 7.76 4.95
C ALA A 313 14.00 8.63 5.76
N ALA A 314 14.20 8.32 7.04
CA ALA A 314 14.95 9.12 8.01
C ALA A 314 15.91 8.29 8.87
N GLY A 315 15.86 6.96 8.77
CA GLY A 315 16.68 6.05 9.53
C GLY A 315 18.16 6.12 9.15
N LYS A 316 19.01 5.64 10.04
CA LYS A 316 20.46 5.57 9.83
C LYS A 316 20.87 4.42 8.89
N PHE A 317 20.00 3.42 8.72
CA PHE A 317 20.29 2.16 8.03
C PHE A 317 19.25 1.83 6.94
N PRO A 318 18.96 2.74 5.98
CA PRO A 318 17.86 2.56 5.02
C PRO A 318 18.05 1.35 4.11
N VAL A 319 19.26 1.07 3.65
CA VAL A 319 19.58 -0.06 2.75
C VAL A 319 19.49 -1.38 3.52
N GLU A 320 19.99 -1.42 4.73
CA GLU A 320 19.95 -2.57 5.63
C GLU A 320 18.50 -2.93 5.97
N ALA A 321 17.64 -1.94 6.19
CA ALA A 321 16.22 -2.15 6.45
C ALA A 321 15.51 -2.82 5.26
N VAL A 322 15.70 -2.30 4.04
CA VAL A 322 15.18 -2.92 2.82
C VAL A 322 15.75 -4.32 2.60
N SER A 323 17.06 -4.50 2.77
CA SER A 323 17.73 -5.80 2.61
C SER A 323 17.22 -6.83 3.63
N THR A 324 17.00 -6.41 4.88
CA THR A 324 16.46 -7.29 5.93
C THR A 324 15.02 -7.70 5.62
N MET A 325 14.18 -6.75 5.23
CA MET A 325 12.81 -7.03 4.80
C MET A 325 12.77 -8.00 3.60
N ASN A 326 13.70 -7.83 2.64
CA ASN A 326 13.84 -8.73 1.50
C ASN A 326 14.20 -10.16 1.94
N ARG A 327 15.19 -10.32 2.84
CA ARG A 327 15.60 -11.64 3.36
C ARG A 327 14.48 -12.33 4.15
N ILE A 328 13.73 -11.59 4.96
CA ILE A 328 12.59 -12.16 5.70
C ILE A 328 11.54 -12.68 4.71
N GLY A 329 11.20 -11.89 3.67
CA GLY A 329 10.27 -12.33 2.64
C GLY A 329 10.73 -13.58 1.90
N GLU A 330 12.01 -13.64 1.50
CA GLU A 330 12.58 -14.82 0.85
C GLU A 330 12.56 -16.06 1.74
N GLU A 331 12.85 -15.91 3.04
CA GLU A 331 12.89 -17.03 3.98
C GLU A 331 11.49 -17.60 4.23
N VAL A 332 10.51 -16.73 4.47
CA VAL A 332 9.11 -17.17 4.64
C VAL A 332 8.60 -17.90 3.39
N GLU A 333 8.91 -17.39 2.20
CA GLU A 333 8.44 -17.99 0.95
C GLU A 333 9.13 -19.32 0.60
N ARG A 334 10.28 -19.64 1.24
CA ARG A 334 10.95 -20.94 1.17
C ARG A 334 10.38 -21.96 2.16
N ASP A 335 9.73 -21.50 3.23
CA ASP A 335 9.14 -22.39 4.24
C ASP A 335 8.06 -23.27 3.59
N PRO A 336 8.14 -24.61 3.73
CA PRO A 336 7.13 -25.53 3.21
C PRO A 336 5.70 -25.23 3.69
N THR A 337 5.55 -24.70 4.93
CA THR A 337 4.24 -24.38 5.52
C THR A 337 3.57 -23.18 4.86
N TYR A 338 4.35 -22.25 4.27
CA TYR A 338 3.83 -21.06 3.60
C TYR A 338 2.79 -21.39 2.53
N ARG A 339 3.07 -22.40 1.70
CA ARG A 339 2.13 -22.82 0.64
C ARG A 339 0.84 -23.38 1.24
N GLY A 340 0.93 -24.13 2.32
CA GLY A 340 -0.23 -24.66 3.04
C GLY A 340 -1.13 -23.54 3.56
N VAL A 341 -0.53 -22.50 4.16
CA VAL A 341 -1.27 -21.33 4.66
C VAL A 341 -1.97 -20.57 3.51
N LEU A 342 -1.27 -20.30 2.41
CA LEU A 342 -1.85 -19.62 1.25
C LEU A 342 -3.01 -20.40 0.62
N ASN A 343 -2.87 -21.74 0.52
CA ASN A 343 -3.90 -22.61 -0.04
C ASN A 343 -5.14 -22.67 0.88
N ALA A 344 -4.95 -22.75 2.20
CA ALA A 344 -6.05 -22.73 3.16
C ALA A 344 -6.86 -21.43 3.17
N GLN A 345 -6.25 -20.33 2.73
CA GLN A 345 -6.89 -19.02 2.62
C GLN A 345 -7.40 -18.70 1.21
N ARG A 346 -7.36 -19.67 0.30
CA ARG A 346 -7.79 -19.47 -1.07
C ARG A 346 -9.28 -19.15 -1.13
N ALA A 347 -9.63 -18.12 -1.89
CA ALA A 347 -11.02 -17.83 -2.21
C ALA A 347 -11.46 -18.68 -3.41
N GLU A 348 -12.73 -19.02 -3.45
CA GLU A 348 -13.32 -19.56 -4.68
C GLU A 348 -13.26 -18.51 -5.81
N PRO A 349 -13.02 -18.90 -7.06
CA PRO A 349 -13.05 -17.99 -8.18
C PRO A 349 -14.47 -17.42 -8.34
N GLU A 350 -14.57 -16.16 -8.73
CA GLU A 350 -15.86 -15.61 -9.09
C GLU A 350 -16.39 -16.26 -10.39
N PRO A 351 -17.71 -16.31 -10.58
CA PRO A 351 -18.30 -16.94 -11.78
C PRO A 351 -18.13 -16.05 -13.01
N THR A 352 -16.90 -15.66 -13.30
CA THR A 352 -16.50 -14.92 -14.50
C THR A 352 -15.53 -15.74 -15.34
N VAL A 353 -15.56 -15.54 -16.67
CA VAL A 353 -14.63 -16.22 -17.58
C VAL A 353 -13.18 -15.98 -17.18
N GLY A 354 -12.84 -14.73 -16.86
CA GLY A 354 -11.45 -14.36 -16.51
C GLY A 354 -10.95 -15.04 -15.24
N ASP A 355 -11.79 -15.18 -14.21
CA ASP A 355 -11.39 -15.83 -12.96
C ASP A 355 -11.32 -17.35 -13.11
N ALA A 356 -12.26 -17.94 -13.85
CA ALA A 356 -12.20 -19.37 -14.17
C ALA A 356 -10.94 -19.74 -14.97
N ILE A 357 -10.55 -18.92 -15.94
CA ILE A 357 -9.31 -19.09 -16.71
C ILE A 357 -8.07 -18.91 -15.84
N ALA A 358 -8.05 -17.93 -14.93
CA ALA A 358 -6.91 -17.70 -14.03
C ALA A 358 -6.71 -18.87 -13.06
N ASP A 359 -7.80 -19.40 -12.50
CA ASP A 359 -7.77 -20.58 -11.64
C ASP A 359 -7.32 -21.83 -12.40
N ALA A 360 -7.88 -22.08 -13.60
CA ALA A 360 -7.46 -23.18 -14.46
C ALA A 360 -5.97 -23.08 -14.82
N ALA A 361 -5.48 -21.89 -15.17
CA ALA A 361 -4.07 -21.67 -15.48
C ALA A 361 -3.15 -22.01 -14.29
N ARG A 362 -3.52 -21.62 -13.06
CA ARG A 362 -2.81 -22.03 -11.85
C ARG A 362 -2.80 -23.55 -11.69
N GLN A 363 -3.96 -24.19 -11.78
CA GLN A 363 -4.07 -25.65 -11.61
C GLN A 363 -3.23 -26.39 -12.64
N ILE A 364 -3.32 -26.02 -13.91
CA ILE A 364 -2.53 -26.60 -14.99
C ILE A 364 -1.03 -26.42 -14.72
N ALA A 365 -0.62 -25.19 -14.34
CA ALA A 365 0.77 -24.86 -14.10
C ALA A 365 1.36 -25.68 -12.94
N GLU A 366 0.60 -25.90 -11.86
CA GLU A 366 1.03 -26.67 -10.70
C GLU A 366 1.02 -28.18 -10.97
N THR A 367 0.00 -28.69 -11.69
CA THR A 367 -0.12 -30.13 -12.04
C THR A 367 0.98 -30.57 -12.99
N LEU A 368 1.35 -29.74 -13.97
CA LEU A 368 2.35 -30.05 -14.97
C LEU A 368 3.76 -29.56 -14.61
N ASP A 369 3.94 -28.98 -13.42
CA ASP A 369 5.19 -28.36 -12.93
C ASP A 369 5.80 -27.39 -13.95
N LEU A 370 4.97 -26.46 -14.45
CA LEU A 370 5.39 -25.50 -15.46
C LEU A 370 6.29 -24.43 -14.83
N SER A 371 7.24 -23.92 -15.61
CA SER A 371 8.29 -23.00 -15.13
C SER A 371 7.79 -21.60 -14.82
N ALA A 372 6.75 -21.13 -15.52
CA ALA A 372 6.16 -19.80 -15.32
C ALA A 372 4.73 -19.73 -15.87
N ILE A 373 3.95 -18.78 -15.35
CA ILE A 373 2.69 -18.33 -15.93
C ILE A 373 2.94 -16.96 -16.58
N ILE A 374 2.79 -16.88 -17.88
CA ILE A 374 2.98 -15.67 -18.67
C ILE A 374 1.61 -15.01 -18.89
N CYS A 375 1.41 -13.81 -18.39
CA CYS A 375 0.19 -13.03 -18.57
C CYS A 375 0.42 -11.96 -19.63
N TRP A 376 -0.20 -12.12 -20.82
CA TRP A 376 -0.22 -11.07 -21.83
C TRP A 376 -1.36 -10.10 -21.52
N THR A 377 -1.04 -8.84 -21.22
CA THR A 377 -2.04 -7.90 -20.69
C THR A 377 -1.75 -6.45 -21.01
N SER A 378 -2.74 -5.72 -21.52
CA SER A 378 -2.64 -4.26 -21.74
C SER A 378 -2.95 -3.45 -20.47
N SER A 379 -4.02 -3.86 -19.74
CA SER A 379 -4.52 -3.15 -18.55
C SER A 379 -3.97 -3.68 -17.22
N GLY A 380 -3.36 -4.88 -17.21
CA GLY A 380 -2.92 -5.56 -16.00
C GLY A 380 -3.95 -6.54 -15.42
N SER A 381 -5.20 -6.55 -15.90
CA SER A 381 -6.28 -7.36 -15.31
C SER A 381 -5.98 -8.85 -15.28
N THR A 382 -5.43 -9.41 -16.36
CA THR A 382 -5.03 -10.82 -16.43
C THR A 382 -3.99 -11.17 -15.36
N ALA A 383 -2.97 -10.31 -15.19
CA ALA A 383 -1.93 -10.52 -14.18
C ALA A 383 -2.48 -10.42 -12.75
N LEU A 384 -3.40 -9.49 -12.48
CA LEU A 384 -4.08 -9.36 -11.18
C LEU A 384 -4.89 -10.62 -10.85
N ARG A 385 -5.67 -11.15 -11.80
CA ARG A 385 -6.47 -12.38 -11.63
C ARG A 385 -5.59 -13.58 -11.33
N VAL A 386 -4.52 -13.78 -12.10
CA VAL A 386 -3.56 -14.87 -11.87
C VAL A 386 -2.83 -14.71 -10.54
N ALA A 387 -2.38 -13.49 -10.19
CA ALA A 387 -1.72 -13.22 -8.92
C ALA A 387 -2.62 -13.46 -7.71
N ARG A 388 -3.94 -13.18 -7.82
CA ARG A 388 -4.95 -13.51 -6.81
C ARG A 388 -4.92 -14.98 -6.41
N GLU A 389 -4.71 -15.87 -7.38
CA GLU A 389 -4.65 -17.32 -7.14
C GLU A 389 -3.36 -17.77 -6.41
N ARG A 390 -2.39 -16.87 -6.23
CA ARG A 390 -1.11 -17.17 -5.56
C ARG A 390 -0.41 -18.43 -6.11
N PRO A 391 -0.18 -18.55 -7.41
CA PRO A 391 0.37 -19.77 -8.02
C PRO A 391 1.78 -20.08 -7.50
N LYS A 392 2.14 -21.39 -7.54
CA LYS A 392 3.51 -21.84 -7.22
C LYS A 392 4.53 -21.32 -8.25
N PRO A 393 4.29 -21.40 -9.59
CA PRO A 393 5.19 -20.80 -10.57
C PRO A 393 5.18 -19.27 -10.52
N PRO A 394 6.27 -18.61 -10.92
CA PRO A 394 6.31 -17.15 -11.03
C PRO A 394 5.31 -16.65 -12.09
N VAL A 395 4.75 -15.46 -11.83
CA VAL A 395 3.85 -14.76 -12.77
C VAL A 395 4.64 -13.69 -13.51
N VAL A 396 4.72 -13.79 -14.82
CA VAL A 396 5.36 -12.80 -15.70
C VAL A 396 4.30 -12.05 -16.48
N ALA A 397 4.12 -10.77 -16.19
CA ALA A 397 3.21 -9.91 -16.94
C ALA A 397 3.97 -9.23 -18.08
N ILE A 398 3.58 -9.51 -19.31
CA ILE A 398 4.09 -8.84 -20.50
C ILE A 398 3.04 -7.81 -20.94
N THR A 399 3.46 -6.57 -21.09
CA THR A 399 2.58 -5.45 -21.44
C THR A 399 3.27 -4.44 -22.34
N PRO A 400 2.57 -3.88 -23.36
CA PRO A 400 3.11 -2.77 -24.13
C PRO A 400 3.04 -1.44 -23.37
N ASN A 401 2.32 -1.41 -22.25
CA ASN A 401 2.05 -0.19 -21.51
C ASN A 401 2.90 -0.09 -20.24
N LEU A 402 3.89 0.82 -20.27
CA LEU A 402 4.77 1.07 -19.12
C LEU A 402 4.00 1.48 -17.86
N VAL A 403 2.91 2.24 -17.99
CA VAL A 403 2.07 2.65 -16.84
C VAL A 403 1.43 1.43 -16.19
N THR A 404 0.97 0.46 -16.97
CA THR A 404 0.48 -0.81 -16.46
C THR A 404 1.56 -1.58 -15.70
N GLY A 405 2.77 -1.66 -16.26
CA GLY A 405 3.90 -2.29 -15.60
C GLY A 405 4.24 -1.66 -14.24
N ARG A 406 4.21 -0.34 -14.15
CA ARG A 406 4.43 0.42 -12.92
C ARG A 406 3.35 0.17 -11.87
N LYS A 407 2.08 0.15 -12.28
CA LYS A 407 0.96 -0.18 -11.37
C LYS A 407 1.06 -1.59 -10.82
N LEU A 408 1.48 -2.55 -11.62
CA LEU A 408 1.63 -3.95 -11.22
C LEU A 408 2.85 -4.19 -10.29
N SER A 409 3.76 -3.24 -10.11
CA SER A 409 4.92 -3.40 -9.24
C SER A 409 4.58 -3.61 -7.75
N VAL A 410 3.36 -3.29 -7.32
CA VAL A 410 2.85 -3.54 -5.96
C VAL A 410 2.22 -4.91 -5.80
N VAL A 411 1.98 -5.64 -6.89
CA VAL A 411 1.21 -6.89 -6.91
C VAL A 411 2.11 -8.08 -6.59
N TRP A 412 1.69 -8.91 -5.64
CA TRP A 412 2.40 -10.12 -5.23
C TRP A 412 2.77 -11.02 -6.42
N GLY A 413 4.01 -11.48 -6.45
CA GLY A 413 4.51 -12.48 -7.40
C GLY A 413 4.67 -12.01 -8.84
N VAL A 414 4.13 -10.84 -9.21
CA VAL A 414 4.16 -10.35 -10.58
C VAL A 414 5.53 -9.77 -10.91
N HIS A 415 6.16 -10.27 -11.97
CA HIS A 415 7.30 -9.66 -12.63
C HIS A 415 6.83 -9.03 -13.93
N CYS A 416 6.99 -7.71 -14.08
CA CYS A 416 6.57 -7.01 -15.28
C CYS A 416 7.71 -6.87 -16.27
N VAL A 417 7.40 -7.17 -17.53
CA VAL A 417 8.23 -6.90 -18.69
C VAL A 417 7.47 -6.00 -19.64
N VAL A 418 8.06 -4.87 -20.00
CA VAL A 418 7.51 -4.00 -21.03
C VAL A 418 8.09 -4.41 -22.37
N ALA A 419 7.22 -4.80 -23.30
CA ALA A 419 7.59 -5.24 -24.64
C ALA A 419 6.53 -4.75 -25.63
N GLU A 420 6.88 -4.68 -26.90
CA GLU A 420 5.91 -4.40 -27.97
C GLU A 420 4.78 -5.42 -27.96
N ASP A 421 3.59 -4.97 -28.35
CA ASP A 421 2.42 -5.85 -28.43
C ASP A 421 2.61 -6.91 -29.52
N ALA A 422 1.96 -8.05 -29.34
CA ALA A 422 2.00 -9.13 -30.32
C ALA A 422 1.10 -8.82 -31.52
N GLN A 423 1.56 -9.23 -32.70
CA GLN A 423 0.81 -9.04 -33.95
C GLN A 423 -0.34 -10.07 -34.08
N ASP A 424 -0.07 -11.30 -33.64
CA ASP A 424 -1.00 -12.43 -33.64
C ASP A 424 -0.69 -13.40 -32.49
N LEU A 425 -1.38 -14.54 -32.45
CA LEU A 425 -1.21 -15.55 -31.42
C LEU A 425 0.14 -16.25 -31.47
N ASP A 426 0.69 -16.48 -32.65
CA ASP A 426 1.96 -17.19 -32.83
C ASP A 426 3.13 -16.26 -32.43
N ASP A 427 3.08 -15.00 -32.83
CA ASP A 427 4.05 -13.98 -32.38
C ASP A 427 3.99 -13.80 -30.85
N MET A 428 2.77 -13.83 -30.25
CA MET A 428 2.63 -13.77 -28.80
C MET A 428 3.31 -14.95 -28.10
N VAL A 429 3.14 -16.17 -28.63
CA VAL A 429 3.74 -17.39 -28.07
C VAL A 429 5.27 -17.34 -28.20
N ALA A 430 5.77 -16.98 -29.37
CA ALA A 430 7.21 -16.85 -29.62
C ALA A 430 7.85 -15.81 -28.68
N ARG A 431 7.27 -14.62 -28.57
CA ARG A 431 7.76 -13.56 -27.66
C ARG A 431 7.69 -14.00 -26.20
N ALA A 432 6.60 -14.65 -25.76
CA ALA A 432 6.45 -15.15 -24.40
C ALA A 432 7.55 -16.16 -24.04
N GLY A 433 7.86 -17.10 -24.92
CA GLY A 433 8.94 -18.06 -24.75
C GLY A 433 10.31 -17.39 -24.68
N SER A 434 10.59 -16.49 -25.62
CA SER A 434 11.86 -15.73 -25.70
C SER A 434 12.08 -14.88 -24.43
N ILE A 435 11.06 -14.18 -23.94
CA ILE A 435 11.14 -13.37 -22.71
C ILE A 435 11.33 -14.28 -21.49
N ALA A 436 10.61 -15.39 -21.40
CA ALA A 436 10.76 -16.34 -20.29
C ALA A 436 12.18 -16.92 -20.22
N PHE A 437 12.78 -17.22 -21.38
CA PHE A 437 14.16 -17.72 -21.50
C PHE A 437 15.19 -16.62 -21.13
N ARG A 438 15.10 -15.49 -21.81
CA ARG A 438 16.02 -14.35 -21.62
C ARG A 438 16.09 -13.88 -20.17
N ASP A 439 14.92 -13.79 -19.49
CA ASP A 439 14.83 -13.27 -18.13
C ASP A 439 14.97 -14.38 -17.07
N GLY A 440 15.29 -15.62 -17.50
CA GLY A 440 15.62 -16.74 -16.63
C GLY A 440 14.42 -17.37 -15.90
N PHE A 441 13.21 -17.23 -16.43
CA PHE A 441 12.00 -17.88 -15.90
C PHE A 441 11.84 -19.30 -16.40
N ALA A 442 12.34 -19.62 -17.58
CA ALA A 442 12.36 -20.95 -18.14
C ALA A 442 13.68 -21.23 -18.87
N LYS A 443 14.08 -22.49 -18.92
CA LYS A 443 15.22 -22.99 -19.70
C LYS A 443 14.73 -23.66 -20.97
N ALA A 444 15.62 -23.88 -21.93
CA ALA A 444 15.34 -24.68 -23.10
C ALA A 444 14.75 -26.05 -22.71
N GLY A 445 13.72 -26.48 -23.39
CA GLY A 445 12.96 -27.72 -23.13
C GLY A 445 11.95 -27.64 -21.98
N GLN A 446 11.94 -26.56 -21.21
CA GLN A 446 10.90 -26.34 -20.18
C GLN A 446 9.62 -25.76 -20.80
N ARG A 447 8.50 -25.95 -20.11
CA ARG A 447 7.19 -25.47 -20.55
C ARG A 447 6.71 -24.30 -19.70
N VAL A 448 6.00 -23.40 -20.35
CA VAL A 448 5.29 -22.26 -19.74
C VAL A 448 3.83 -22.30 -20.13
N ILE A 449 2.99 -21.62 -19.35
CA ILE A 449 1.58 -21.42 -19.68
C ILE A 449 1.34 -19.93 -19.95
N ILE A 450 0.66 -19.64 -21.03
CA ILE A 450 0.33 -18.28 -21.48
C ILE A 450 -1.14 -18.03 -21.23
N VAL A 451 -1.47 -16.93 -20.58
CA VAL A 451 -2.84 -16.49 -20.29
C VAL A 451 -3.05 -15.12 -20.93
N ALA A 452 -4.06 -15.01 -21.76
CA ALA A 452 -4.34 -13.79 -22.51
C ALA A 452 -5.84 -13.58 -22.77
N GLY A 453 -6.16 -12.39 -23.25
CA GLY A 453 -7.46 -12.06 -23.84
C GLY A 453 -7.39 -12.09 -25.36
N VAL A 454 -8.32 -12.81 -26.01
CA VAL A 454 -8.47 -12.88 -27.45
C VAL A 454 -9.87 -12.35 -27.83
N PRO A 455 -10.01 -11.48 -28.85
CA PRO A 455 -8.96 -10.95 -29.73
C PRO A 455 -7.97 -10.03 -29.00
N LEU A 456 -6.72 -10.01 -29.50
CA LEU A 456 -5.68 -9.15 -28.96
C LEU A 456 -6.11 -7.67 -29.03
N GLY A 457 -5.68 -6.85 -28.08
CA GLY A 457 -6.03 -5.44 -28.01
C GLY A 457 -7.42 -5.13 -27.42
N ALA A 458 -8.21 -6.13 -27.00
CA ALA A 458 -9.48 -5.93 -26.29
C ALA A 458 -9.25 -6.01 -24.77
N PRO A 459 -9.22 -4.88 -24.04
CA PRO A 459 -8.95 -4.88 -22.60
C PRO A 459 -10.03 -5.65 -21.81
N GLY A 460 -9.62 -6.40 -20.78
CA GLY A 460 -10.53 -7.08 -19.84
C GLY A 460 -11.02 -8.45 -20.29
N THR A 461 -10.68 -8.91 -21.47
CA THR A 461 -11.04 -10.24 -21.98
C THR A 461 -9.95 -11.26 -21.66
N THR A 462 -9.95 -11.83 -20.43
CA THR A 462 -9.09 -12.99 -20.14
C THR A 462 -9.87 -14.25 -20.45
N ASN A 463 -9.60 -14.91 -21.61
CA ASN A 463 -10.41 -16.03 -22.12
C ASN A 463 -9.58 -17.13 -22.79
N MET A 464 -8.25 -17.05 -22.77
CA MET A 464 -7.37 -18.01 -23.42
C MET A 464 -6.28 -18.50 -22.46
N VAL A 465 -6.00 -19.81 -22.57
CA VAL A 465 -4.86 -20.48 -21.94
C VAL A 465 -4.15 -21.31 -23.00
N ARG A 466 -2.81 -21.20 -23.09
CA ARG A 466 -1.99 -22.01 -24.01
C ARG A 466 -0.70 -22.45 -23.29
N ILE A 467 -0.35 -23.74 -23.47
CA ILE A 467 0.94 -24.26 -23.01
C ILE A 467 1.91 -24.20 -24.20
N ALA A 468 3.12 -23.77 -23.96
CA ALA A 468 4.19 -23.70 -24.95
C ALA A 468 5.50 -24.25 -24.38
N SER A 469 6.29 -24.89 -25.23
CA SER A 469 7.67 -25.33 -24.90
C SER A 469 8.66 -24.26 -25.31
N VAL A 470 9.68 -24.03 -24.48
CA VAL A 470 10.76 -23.09 -24.78
C VAL A 470 11.84 -23.82 -25.58
N GLY A 471 12.06 -23.41 -26.81
CA GLY A 471 13.03 -24.01 -27.72
C GLY A 471 14.50 -23.76 -27.31
N PRO A 472 15.46 -24.39 -28.02
CA PRO A 472 16.90 -24.30 -27.69
C PRO A 472 17.47 -22.89 -27.78
N SER A 473 16.94 -22.04 -28.65
CA SER A 473 17.33 -20.63 -28.86
C SER A 473 16.46 -19.64 -28.08
N GLY A 474 15.53 -20.15 -27.25
CA GLY A 474 14.53 -19.32 -26.58
C GLY A 474 13.26 -19.11 -27.39
N ASP A 475 13.18 -19.60 -28.63
CA ASP A 475 11.95 -19.60 -29.40
C ASP A 475 10.94 -20.56 -28.75
N ALA A 476 9.67 -20.23 -28.79
CA ALA A 476 8.65 -21.16 -28.32
C ALA A 476 8.26 -22.10 -29.47
N ASP A 477 8.48 -23.40 -29.29
CA ASP A 477 7.95 -24.43 -30.21
C ASP A 477 6.47 -24.66 -29.93
N MET A 478 5.71 -24.74 -31.00
CA MET A 478 4.26 -25.04 -30.99
C MET A 478 3.96 -26.50 -30.62
#